data_bf3cc7203904a6d049d7768f2ad6e14b
#
_entry.id   bf3cc7203904a6d049d7768f2ad6e14b
#
_cell.length_a   1.000
_cell.length_b   1.000
_cell.length_c   1.000
_cell.angle_alpha   90.00
_cell.angle_beta   90.00
_cell.angle_gamma   90.00
#
_symmetry.space_group_name_H-M   'P 1'
#
loop_
_entity.id
_entity.type
_entity.pdbx_description
1 polymer ?
#
loop_
_entity_poly.entity_id
_entity_poly.type
_entity_poly.pdbx_seq_one_letter_code
_entity_poly.pdbx_strand_id
1 'polypeptide(L)'
;MTDNKWDPIQFELLRNAVISIADEMALTIVRTTYSGVLRDNMDFSTAFCDPAGNLVAQGLTLPGHLGSIPTALAAVINRFGDVMKPDDLFCLNDPYQGGMHLPDIFIFKPIFHNGERIAFAATICHHTDVGGRVAGSNASDSTEIYQEGLRIPPMYMFEQGKRNETLFNLIEANVRVPVKVFGDIRAQLAACNIAERQFLELVDEHGVNIMSKFLLDFVDYAERVTKAALLELPDGEWSFEDWIDDDGVDIGHPIRLFVKFNKKGDRLFADWTGTSEQVKG
;
A
#
# COMPACT_ATOMS: atom_id res chain seq x y z
N MET A 1 -4.66 35.23 12.52
CA MET A 1 -4.77 33.84 12.17
C MET A 1 -6.24 33.48 12.27
N THR A 2 -6.95 33.44 11.14
CA THR A 2 -8.37 33.08 11.11
C THR A 2 -8.46 31.60 11.41
N ASP A 3 -9.10 31.24 12.49
CA ASP A 3 -9.50 29.87 12.86
C ASP A 3 -10.45 29.36 11.75
N ASN A 4 -9.86 28.82 10.68
CA ASN A 4 -10.60 28.35 9.51
C ASN A 4 -11.11 26.93 9.82
N LYS A 5 -12.04 26.85 10.79
CA LYS A 5 -12.71 25.59 11.14
C LYS A 5 -13.58 25.17 9.96
N TRP A 6 -13.43 23.90 9.58
CA TRP A 6 -14.36 23.27 8.65
C TRP A 6 -15.80 23.36 9.15
N ASP A 7 -16.73 23.58 8.24
CA ASP A 7 -18.11 23.19 8.49
C ASP A 7 -18.12 21.65 8.74
N PRO A 8 -18.62 21.19 9.90
CA PRO A 8 -18.64 19.75 10.21
C PRO A 8 -19.34 18.91 9.15
N ILE A 9 -20.40 19.43 8.53
CA ILE A 9 -21.13 18.72 7.48
C ILE A 9 -20.26 18.58 6.23
N GLN A 10 -19.63 19.67 5.80
CA GLN A 10 -18.73 19.66 4.64
C GLN A 10 -17.54 18.70 4.86
N PHE A 11 -16.93 18.72 6.05
CA PHE A 11 -15.83 17.82 6.38
C PHE A 11 -16.25 16.35 6.29
N GLU A 12 -17.40 15.97 6.86
CA GLU A 12 -17.92 14.60 6.81
C GLU A 12 -18.29 14.18 5.39
N LEU A 13 -18.84 15.06 4.56
CA LEU A 13 -19.14 14.78 3.16
C LEU A 13 -17.85 14.47 2.37
N LEU A 14 -16.82 15.31 2.51
CA LEU A 14 -15.53 15.11 1.85
C LEU A 14 -14.82 13.86 2.36
N ARG A 15 -14.88 13.60 3.68
CA ARG A 15 -14.33 12.38 4.28
C ARG A 15 -14.94 11.13 3.67
N ASN A 16 -16.26 11.07 3.62
CA ASN A 16 -16.96 9.92 3.04
C ASN A 16 -16.71 9.80 1.53
N ALA A 17 -16.62 10.91 0.81
CA ALA A 17 -16.31 10.90 -0.62
C ALA A 17 -14.90 10.31 -0.89
N VAL A 18 -13.87 10.74 -0.15
CA VAL A 18 -12.50 10.23 -0.34
C VAL A 18 -12.37 8.76 0.11
N ILE A 19 -13.04 8.35 1.20
CA ILE A 19 -13.08 6.93 1.59
C ILE A 19 -13.78 6.10 0.50
N SER A 20 -14.89 6.59 -0.05
CA SER A 20 -15.61 5.90 -1.13
C SER A 20 -14.76 5.70 -2.39
N ILE A 21 -13.84 6.61 -2.69
CA ILE A 21 -12.87 6.41 -3.79
C ILE A 21 -12.04 5.15 -3.55
N ALA A 22 -11.48 4.97 -2.35
CA ALA A 22 -10.69 3.80 -2.02
C ALA A 22 -11.52 2.49 -2.04
N ASP A 23 -12.79 2.55 -1.62
CA ASP A 23 -13.72 1.41 -1.69
C ASP A 23 -14.08 1.05 -3.15
N GLU A 24 -14.31 2.05 -4.01
CA GLU A 24 -14.56 1.80 -5.44
C GLU A 24 -13.33 1.23 -6.16
N MET A 25 -12.13 1.62 -5.77
CA MET A 25 -10.90 0.97 -6.22
C MET A 25 -10.92 -0.52 -5.87
N ALA A 26 -11.27 -0.87 -4.62
CA ALA A 26 -11.34 -2.24 -4.15
C ALA A 26 -12.39 -3.05 -4.91
N LEU A 27 -13.59 -2.51 -5.07
CA LEU A 27 -14.66 -3.15 -5.85
C LEU A 27 -14.26 -3.36 -7.32
N THR A 28 -13.51 -2.43 -7.89
CA THR A 28 -13.00 -2.54 -9.26
C THR A 28 -12.03 -3.72 -9.38
N ILE A 29 -11.10 -3.89 -8.43
CA ILE A 29 -10.20 -5.05 -8.42
C ILE A 29 -11.01 -6.34 -8.34
N VAL A 30 -11.90 -6.50 -7.36
CA VAL A 30 -12.70 -7.72 -7.19
C VAL A 30 -13.48 -8.09 -8.45
N ARG A 31 -14.06 -7.10 -9.14
CA ARG A 31 -14.89 -7.32 -10.33
C ARG A 31 -14.10 -7.61 -11.60
N THR A 32 -12.85 -7.19 -11.68
CA THR A 32 -12.06 -7.25 -12.93
C THR A 32 -10.84 -8.15 -12.87
N THR A 33 -10.46 -8.63 -11.69
CA THR A 33 -9.34 -9.54 -11.47
C THR A 33 -9.56 -10.91 -12.12
N TYR A 34 -8.46 -11.60 -12.45
CA TYR A 34 -8.47 -12.92 -13.07
C TYR A 34 -8.11 -14.04 -12.08
N SER A 35 -7.52 -13.70 -10.95
CA SER A 35 -7.14 -14.68 -9.94
C SER A 35 -8.19 -14.84 -8.83
N GLY A 36 -8.30 -16.05 -8.28
CA GLY A 36 -9.08 -16.29 -7.07
C GLY A 36 -8.45 -15.67 -5.83
N VAL A 37 -7.13 -15.45 -5.83
CA VAL A 37 -6.41 -14.80 -4.72
C VAL A 37 -6.99 -13.41 -4.47
N LEU A 38 -7.17 -12.62 -5.51
CA LEU A 38 -7.74 -11.27 -5.38
C LEU A 38 -9.26 -11.25 -5.29
N ARG A 39 -9.95 -12.13 -6.06
CA ARG A 39 -11.41 -12.10 -6.12
C ARG A 39 -12.06 -12.72 -4.89
N ASP A 40 -11.55 -13.87 -4.46
CA ASP A 40 -12.20 -14.72 -3.46
C ASP A 40 -11.58 -14.52 -2.06
N ASN A 41 -10.25 -14.39 -1.97
CA ASN A 41 -9.53 -14.16 -0.70
C ASN A 41 -9.36 -12.66 -0.39
N MET A 42 -9.58 -11.77 -1.37
CA MET A 42 -9.38 -10.32 -1.24
C MET A 42 -7.97 -9.95 -0.76
N ASP A 43 -6.95 -10.70 -1.23
CA ASP A 43 -5.55 -10.50 -0.84
C ASP A 43 -4.93 -9.33 -1.62
N PHE A 44 -5.44 -8.16 -1.33
CA PHE A 44 -5.01 -6.88 -1.88
C PHE A 44 -5.42 -5.73 -0.97
N SER A 45 -4.85 -4.56 -1.20
CA SER A 45 -5.27 -3.31 -0.56
C SER A 45 -5.31 -2.17 -1.57
N THR A 46 -6.22 -1.24 -1.33
CA THR A 46 -6.35 0.00 -2.08
C THR A 46 -6.20 1.17 -1.13
N ALA A 47 -5.56 2.23 -1.60
CA ALA A 47 -5.33 3.42 -0.81
C ALA A 47 -5.33 4.68 -1.67
N PHE A 48 -5.67 5.79 -1.02
CA PHE A 48 -5.55 7.12 -1.53
C PHE A 48 -4.59 7.91 -0.65
N CYS A 49 -3.58 8.55 -1.26
CA CYS A 49 -2.53 9.25 -0.54
C CYS A 49 -2.48 10.74 -0.95
N ASP A 50 -2.01 11.57 -0.04
CA ASP A 50 -1.74 12.98 -0.31
C ASP A 50 -0.51 13.14 -1.25
N PRO A 51 -0.20 14.35 -1.75
CA PRO A 51 0.93 14.54 -2.64
C PRO A 51 2.30 14.29 -1.99
N ALA A 52 2.40 14.24 -0.67
CA ALA A 52 3.62 13.86 0.05
C ALA A 52 3.77 12.35 0.23
N GLY A 53 2.73 11.57 -0.06
CA GLY A 53 2.71 10.11 0.05
C GLY A 53 2.14 9.60 1.38
N ASN A 54 1.54 10.46 2.20
CA ASN A 54 0.86 10.03 3.41
C ASN A 54 -0.47 9.35 3.07
N LEU A 55 -0.78 8.26 3.77
CA LEU A 55 -2.03 7.54 3.61
C LEU A 55 -3.20 8.39 4.15
N VAL A 56 -4.16 8.69 3.30
CA VAL A 56 -5.36 9.50 3.63
C VAL A 56 -6.59 8.61 3.80
N ALA A 57 -6.81 7.70 2.87
CA ALA A 57 -7.93 6.77 2.90
C ALA A 57 -7.51 5.39 2.41
N GLN A 58 -8.22 4.38 2.87
CA GLN A 58 -8.01 2.98 2.51
C GLN A 58 -9.34 2.29 2.24
N GLY A 59 -9.37 1.35 1.31
CA GLY A 59 -10.52 0.51 1.06
C GLY A 59 -10.69 -0.56 2.15
N LEU A 60 -11.91 -1.08 2.26
CA LEU A 60 -12.24 -2.20 3.16
C LEU A 60 -11.68 -3.52 2.61
N THR A 61 -10.38 -3.71 2.76
CA THR A 61 -9.60 -4.85 2.27
C THR A 61 -8.62 -5.32 3.33
N LEU A 62 -7.62 -6.12 2.96
CA LEU A 62 -6.63 -6.65 3.90
C LEU A 62 -5.82 -5.52 4.57
N PRO A 63 -5.91 -5.32 5.89
CA PRO A 63 -5.22 -4.21 6.56
C PRO A 63 -3.71 -4.40 6.67
N GLY A 64 -3.21 -5.63 6.54
CA GLY A 64 -1.79 -5.98 6.70
C GLY A 64 -0.85 -5.24 5.73
N HIS A 65 -1.33 -4.92 4.55
CA HIS A 65 -0.54 -4.23 3.51
C HIS A 65 -0.40 -2.72 3.73
N LEU A 66 -1.33 -2.12 4.46
CA LEU A 66 -1.50 -0.66 4.48
C LEU A 66 -0.32 0.08 5.11
N GLY A 67 0.35 -0.55 6.08
CA GLY A 67 1.55 0.01 6.71
C GLY A 67 2.75 0.15 5.76
N SER A 68 2.81 -0.63 4.69
CA SER A 68 3.91 -0.60 3.71
C SER A 68 3.71 0.43 2.60
N ILE A 69 2.45 0.83 2.30
CA ILE A 69 2.15 1.76 1.20
C ILE A 69 2.92 3.09 1.31
N PRO A 70 2.94 3.81 2.45
CA PRO A 70 3.70 5.05 2.56
C PRO A 70 5.21 4.85 2.35
N THR A 71 5.78 3.75 2.86
CA THR A 71 7.21 3.44 2.72
C THR A 71 7.57 3.13 1.27
N ALA A 72 6.78 2.32 0.58
CA ALA A 72 6.95 1.99 -0.82
C ALA A 72 6.75 3.23 -1.73
N LEU A 73 5.73 4.05 -1.44
CA LEU A 73 5.48 5.29 -2.17
C LEU A 73 6.62 6.31 -1.95
N ALA A 74 7.18 6.39 -0.74
CA ALA A 74 8.33 7.25 -0.48
C ALA A 74 9.55 6.85 -1.34
N ALA A 75 9.80 5.56 -1.56
CA ALA A 75 10.86 5.10 -2.45
C ALA A 75 10.63 5.54 -3.92
N VAL A 76 9.37 5.51 -4.38
CA VAL A 76 8.98 6.02 -5.71
C VAL A 76 9.16 7.53 -5.78
N ILE A 77 8.69 8.29 -4.78
CA ILE A 77 8.82 9.74 -4.72
C ILE A 77 10.29 10.16 -4.67
N ASN A 78 11.11 9.51 -3.84
CA ASN A 78 12.54 9.80 -3.75
C ASN A 78 13.28 9.60 -5.07
N ARG A 79 12.85 8.62 -5.87
CA ARG A 79 13.50 8.32 -7.14
C ARG A 79 12.99 9.16 -8.31
N PHE A 80 11.70 9.49 -8.34
CA PHE A 80 11.03 10.07 -9.52
C PHE A 80 10.28 11.36 -9.23
N GLY A 81 10.17 11.81 -7.97
CA GLY A 81 9.26 12.88 -7.56
C GLY A 81 9.35 14.15 -8.38
N ASP A 82 10.57 14.56 -8.76
CA ASP A 82 10.83 15.79 -9.53
C ASP A 82 10.52 15.66 -11.03
N VAL A 83 10.39 14.42 -11.54
CA VAL A 83 10.22 14.15 -12.97
C VAL A 83 8.88 13.50 -13.32
N MET A 84 8.05 13.20 -12.31
CA MET A 84 6.71 12.64 -12.51
C MET A 84 5.83 13.55 -13.39
N LYS A 85 5.06 12.94 -14.27
CA LYS A 85 4.17 13.62 -15.20
C LYS A 85 2.77 12.98 -15.19
N PRO A 86 1.75 13.69 -15.72
CA PRO A 86 0.45 13.09 -15.97
C PRO A 86 0.59 11.79 -16.79
N ASP A 87 -0.28 10.81 -16.49
CA ASP A 87 -0.33 9.48 -17.09
C ASP A 87 0.89 8.57 -16.81
N ASP A 88 1.78 8.98 -15.89
CA ASP A 88 2.79 8.07 -15.34
C ASP A 88 2.11 7.06 -14.40
N LEU A 89 2.65 5.83 -14.41
CA LEU A 89 2.36 4.81 -13.39
C LEU A 89 3.67 4.15 -12.98
N PHE A 90 3.81 3.95 -11.69
CA PHE A 90 5.00 3.33 -11.09
C PHE A 90 4.64 2.00 -10.46
N CYS A 91 5.59 1.08 -10.42
CA CYS A 91 5.44 -0.17 -9.68
C CYS A 91 6.72 -0.54 -8.93
N LEU A 92 6.57 -1.38 -7.94
CA LEU A 92 7.64 -2.09 -7.26
C LEU A 92 7.08 -3.31 -6.50
N ASN A 93 7.97 -4.24 -6.13
CA ASN A 93 7.70 -5.27 -5.12
C ASN A 93 8.91 -5.53 -4.22
N ASP A 94 9.99 -4.76 -4.39
CA ASP A 94 11.26 -4.94 -3.67
C ASP A 94 11.11 -4.64 -2.16
N PRO A 95 11.25 -5.62 -1.25
CA PRO A 95 11.13 -5.40 0.20
C PRO A 95 12.15 -4.41 0.74
N TYR A 96 13.33 -4.32 0.12
CA TYR A 96 14.38 -3.36 0.52
C TYR A 96 14.10 -1.93 0.06
N GLN A 97 13.03 -1.75 -0.73
CA GLN A 97 12.53 -0.45 -1.19
C GLN A 97 11.11 -0.17 -0.66
N GLY A 98 10.74 -0.80 0.45
CA GLY A 98 9.44 -0.60 1.10
C GLY A 98 8.34 -1.54 0.64
N GLY A 99 8.63 -2.51 -0.22
CA GLY A 99 7.74 -3.63 -0.53
C GLY A 99 7.57 -4.57 0.68
N MET A 100 6.67 -5.53 0.58
CA MET A 100 6.46 -6.55 1.62
C MET A 100 7.18 -7.85 1.28
N HIS A 101 6.64 -8.62 0.36
CA HIS A 101 7.27 -9.80 -0.22
C HIS A 101 7.05 -9.78 -1.74
N LEU A 102 7.82 -10.57 -2.51
CA LEU A 102 7.84 -10.40 -3.95
C LEU A 102 6.50 -10.61 -4.66
N PRO A 103 5.58 -11.51 -4.22
CA PRO A 103 4.26 -11.60 -4.82
C PRO A 103 3.42 -10.34 -4.74
N ASP A 104 3.69 -9.44 -3.78
CA ASP A 104 2.95 -8.20 -3.58
C ASP A 104 3.44 -7.09 -4.50
N ILE A 105 2.80 -6.92 -5.65
CA ILE A 105 3.14 -5.84 -6.58
C ILE A 105 2.34 -4.59 -6.23
N PHE A 106 3.07 -3.52 -5.90
CA PHE A 106 2.51 -2.18 -5.73
C PHE A 106 2.40 -1.48 -7.08
N ILE A 107 1.30 -0.75 -7.26
CA ILE A 107 1.14 0.21 -8.36
C ILE A 107 0.73 1.56 -7.77
N PHE A 108 1.41 2.61 -8.19
CA PHE A 108 1.17 3.99 -7.80
C PHE A 108 0.88 4.85 -9.02
N LYS A 109 -0.21 5.60 -8.97
CA LYS A 109 -0.56 6.59 -9.98
C LYS A 109 -0.57 7.98 -9.35
N PRO A 110 0.36 8.89 -9.72
CA PRO A 110 0.26 10.29 -9.35
C PRO A 110 -0.93 10.94 -10.06
N ILE A 111 -1.69 11.73 -9.33
CA ILE A 111 -2.85 12.46 -9.82
C ILE A 111 -2.46 13.93 -9.96
N PHE A 112 -2.66 14.48 -11.16
CA PHE A 112 -2.29 15.85 -11.50
C PHE A 112 -3.51 16.70 -11.78
N HIS A 113 -3.44 17.97 -11.37
CA HIS A 113 -4.37 19.02 -11.76
C HIS A 113 -3.58 20.26 -12.18
N ASN A 114 -3.81 20.76 -13.41
CA ASN A 114 -3.10 21.91 -13.97
C ASN A 114 -1.57 21.83 -13.89
N GLY A 115 -1.01 20.62 -14.03
CA GLY A 115 0.44 20.39 -13.99
C GLY A 115 1.04 20.21 -12.59
N GLU A 116 0.26 20.36 -11.53
CA GLU A 116 0.67 20.09 -10.16
C GLU A 116 0.19 18.72 -9.70
N ARG A 117 1.05 17.96 -9.03
CA ARG A 117 0.67 16.68 -8.41
C ARG A 117 -0.08 16.95 -7.11
N ILE A 118 -1.32 16.49 -7.04
CA ILE A 118 -2.24 16.79 -5.94
C ILE A 118 -2.58 15.58 -5.06
N ALA A 119 -2.30 14.36 -5.53
CA ALA A 119 -2.56 13.12 -4.79
C ALA A 119 -1.87 11.93 -5.46
N PHE A 120 -2.02 10.74 -4.83
CA PHE A 120 -1.71 9.44 -5.41
C PHE A 120 -2.84 8.45 -5.19
N ALA A 121 -3.12 7.64 -6.20
CA ALA A 121 -3.82 6.37 -6.05
C ALA A 121 -2.79 5.25 -5.88
N ALA A 122 -3.04 4.35 -4.94
CA ALA A 122 -2.15 3.23 -4.64
C ALA A 122 -2.92 1.91 -4.57
N THR A 123 -2.34 0.87 -5.12
CA THR A 123 -2.81 -0.51 -4.97
C THR A 123 -1.64 -1.42 -4.64
N ILE A 124 -1.91 -2.44 -3.84
CA ILE A 124 -1.01 -3.57 -3.61
C ILE A 124 -1.82 -4.84 -3.78
N CYS A 125 -1.33 -5.79 -4.57
CA CYS A 125 -2.02 -7.04 -4.85
C CYS A 125 -1.04 -8.22 -4.75
N HIS A 126 -1.46 -9.28 -4.06
CA HIS A 126 -0.76 -10.55 -4.03
C HIS A 126 -0.97 -11.29 -5.34
N HIS A 127 0.05 -11.32 -6.19
CA HIS A 127 -0.02 -12.01 -7.48
C HIS A 127 0.18 -13.52 -7.32
N THR A 128 -0.57 -14.29 -8.11
CA THR A 128 -0.55 -15.77 -8.05
C THR A 128 0.83 -16.39 -8.27
N ASP A 129 1.72 -15.71 -9.01
CA ASP A 129 3.07 -16.17 -9.30
C ASP A 129 3.92 -15.01 -9.82
N VAL A 130 5.10 -14.83 -9.26
CA VAL A 130 6.11 -13.85 -9.71
C VAL A 130 7.42 -14.52 -10.07
N GLY A 131 7.41 -15.84 -10.31
CA GLY A 131 8.58 -16.64 -10.65
C GLY A 131 9.18 -17.35 -9.44
N GLY A 132 10.50 -17.43 -9.39
CA GLY A 132 11.21 -18.14 -8.33
C GLY A 132 11.23 -19.65 -8.48
N ARG A 133 11.76 -20.35 -7.46
CA ARG A 133 12.02 -21.79 -7.51
C ARG A 133 10.78 -22.67 -7.37
N VAL A 134 9.69 -22.16 -6.81
CA VAL A 134 8.43 -22.89 -6.63
C VAL A 134 7.28 -22.20 -7.32
N ALA A 135 6.25 -22.95 -7.69
CA ALA A 135 4.99 -22.38 -8.18
C ALA A 135 4.30 -21.62 -7.05
N GLY A 136 3.77 -20.44 -7.36
CA GLY A 136 3.17 -19.53 -6.37
C GLY A 136 4.17 -18.64 -5.65
N SER A 137 5.47 -18.78 -5.92
CA SER A 137 6.54 -17.89 -5.42
C SER A 137 6.65 -17.77 -3.88
N ASN A 138 6.04 -18.69 -3.14
CA ASN A 138 5.95 -18.63 -1.69
C ASN A 138 6.46 -19.92 -1.03
N ALA A 139 7.78 -20.12 -1.05
CA ALA A 139 8.42 -21.26 -0.44
C ALA A 139 8.88 -20.93 0.98
N SER A 140 8.50 -21.78 1.96
CA SER A 140 8.85 -21.60 3.37
C SER A 140 10.33 -21.85 3.70
N ASP A 141 11.07 -22.46 2.78
CA ASP A 141 12.49 -22.85 2.93
C ASP A 141 13.42 -22.06 2.00
N SER A 142 13.02 -20.88 1.56
CA SER A 142 13.88 -19.97 0.80
C SER A 142 14.88 -19.27 1.73
N THR A 143 16.17 -19.31 1.35
CA THR A 143 17.27 -18.72 2.13
C THR A 143 17.83 -17.44 1.52
N GLU A 144 17.38 -17.09 0.33
CA GLU A 144 17.77 -15.91 -0.43
C GLU A 144 16.59 -15.39 -1.25
N ILE A 145 16.42 -14.06 -1.27
CA ILE A 145 15.33 -13.42 -2.03
C ILE A 145 15.35 -13.76 -3.54
N TYR A 146 16.50 -14.10 -4.09
CA TYR A 146 16.64 -14.52 -5.50
C TYR A 146 15.91 -15.84 -5.81
N GLN A 147 15.61 -16.64 -4.80
CA GLN A 147 14.85 -17.90 -4.93
C GLN A 147 13.34 -17.64 -4.99
N GLU A 148 12.88 -16.48 -4.54
CA GLU A 148 11.46 -16.17 -4.35
C GLU A 148 10.77 -15.64 -5.62
N GLY A 149 11.51 -15.01 -6.53
CA GLY A 149 10.93 -14.54 -7.79
C GLY A 149 11.56 -13.28 -8.36
N LEU A 150 10.83 -12.67 -9.28
CA LEU A 150 11.25 -11.42 -9.92
C LEU A 150 11.15 -10.25 -8.94
N ARG A 151 12.30 -9.67 -8.59
CA ARG A 151 12.38 -8.47 -7.77
C ARG A 151 12.35 -7.22 -8.63
N ILE A 152 11.33 -6.39 -8.44
CA ILE A 152 11.07 -5.17 -9.21
C ILE A 152 11.35 -3.96 -8.31
N PRO A 153 12.45 -3.22 -8.52
CA PRO A 153 12.68 -1.96 -7.81
C PRO A 153 11.69 -0.89 -8.28
N PRO A 154 11.60 0.29 -7.60
CA PRO A 154 10.79 1.40 -8.08
C PRO A 154 11.11 1.73 -9.55
N MET A 155 10.12 1.61 -10.44
CA MET A 155 10.29 1.88 -11.87
C MET A 155 8.98 2.28 -12.54
N TYR A 156 9.09 2.89 -13.72
CA TYR A 156 7.94 3.16 -14.56
C TYR A 156 7.29 1.86 -15.04
N MET A 157 6.00 1.71 -14.79
CA MET A 157 5.15 0.74 -15.48
C MET A 157 4.58 1.35 -16.77
N PHE A 158 4.18 2.63 -16.69
CA PHE A 158 3.83 3.46 -17.83
C PHE A 158 4.53 4.82 -17.69
N GLU A 159 5.05 5.36 -18.77
CA GLU A 159 5.64 6.69 -18.86
C GLU A 159 4.80 7.54 -19.82
N GLN A 160 4.10 8.54 -19.28
CA GLN A 160 3.18 9.41 -20.05
C GLN A 160 2.22 8.60 -20.95
N GLY A 161 1.59 7.58 -20.34
CA GLY A 161 0.64 6.69 -20.99
C GLY A 161 1.28 5.60 -21.88
N LYS A 162 2.60 5.61 -22.08
CA LYS A 162 3.30 4.57 -22.85
C LYS A 162 3.73 3.42 -21.95
N ARG A 163 3.31 2.21 -22.32
CA ARG A 163 3.66 0.99 -21.59
C ARG A 163 5.17 0.72 -21.67
N ASN A 164 5.78 0.38 -20.54
CA ASN A 164 7.16 -0.08 -20.49
C ASN A 164 7.25 -1.54 -20.98
N GLU A 165 7.40 -1.74 -22.28
CA GLU A 165 7.42 -3.07 -22.90
C GLU A 165 8.52 -3.98 -22.31
N THR A 166 9.66 -3.40 -21.92
CA THR A 166 10.74 -4.19 -21.30
C THR A 166 10.31 -4.82 -19.99
N LEU A 167 9.64 -4.05 -19.11
CA LEU A 167 9.10 -4.56 -17.85
C LEU A 167 8.06 -5.65 -18.08
N PHE A 168 7.10 -5.40 -18.98
CA PHE A 168 6.04 -6.37 -19.27
C PHE A 168 6.59 -7.67 -19.86
N ASN A 169 7.57 -7.59 -20.78
CA ASN A 169 8.24 -8.77 -21.34
C ASN A 169 9.03 -9.54 -20.26
N LEU A 170 9.69 -8.82 -19.31
CA LEU A 170 10.36 -9.46 -18.18
C LEU A 170 9.38 -10.19 -17.26
N ILE A 171 8.25 -9.57 -16.92
CA ILE A 171 7.21 -10.21 -16.13
C ILE A 171 6.71 -11.47 -16.87
N GLU A 172 6.33 -11.36 -18.16
CA GLU A 172 5.81 -12.47 -18.94
C GLU A 172 6.77 -13.67 -18.98
N ALA A 173 8.06 -13.39 -19.16
CA ALA A 173 9.10 -14.43 -19.24
C ALA A 173 9.38 -15.13 -17.92
N ASN A 174 9.06 -14.50 -16.79
CA ASN A 174 9.42 -15.00 -15.45
C ASN A 174 8.25 -15.63 -14.67
N VAL A 175 6.99 -15.36 -15.05
CA VAL A 175 5.82 -15.89 -14.35
C VAL A 175 5.26 -17.12 -15.05
N ARG A 176 4.71 -18.08 -14.28
CA ARG A 176 4.15 -19.33 -14.82
C ARG A 176 2.74 -19.18 -15.38
N VAL A 177 2.01 -18.16 -14.95
CA VAL A 177 0.59 -17.92 -15.28
C VAL A 177 0.34 -16.50 -15.80
N PRO A 178 1.01 -16.08 -16.90
CA PRO A 178 1.00 -14.68 -17.35
C PRO A 178 -0.40 -14.11 -17.61
N VAL A 179 -1.34 -14.92 -18.09
CA VAL A 179 -2.72 -14.49 -18.32
C VAL A 179 -3.38 -13.98 -17.03
N LYS A 180 -3.19 -14.69 -15.90
CA LYS A 180 -3.73 -14.27 -14.60
C LYS A 180 -2.99 -13.05 -14.08
N VAL A 181 -1.66 -13.07 -14.05
CA VAL A 181 -0.83 -11.95 -13.56
C VAL A 181 -1.16 -10.65 -14.31
N PHE A 182 -1.23 -10.70 -15.64
CA PHE A 182 -1.61 -9.50 -16.42
C PHE A 182 -3.09 -9.13 -16.30
N GLY A 183 -3.96 -10.08 -16.03
CA GLY A 183 -5.35 -9.80 -15.68
C GLY A 183 -5.45 -8.98 -14.41
N ASP A 184 -4.71 -9.40 -13.38
CA ASP A 184 -4.67 -8.74 -12.07
C ASP A 184 -3.96 -7.36 -12.12
N ILE A 185 -2.86 -7.25 -12.88
CA ILE A 185 -2.22 -5.94 -13.15
C ILE A 185 -3.23 -4.98 -13.81
N ARG A 186 -4.00 -5.45 -14.81
CA ARG A 186 -5.03 -4.60 -15.44
C ARG A 186 -6.12 -4.18 -14.47
N ALA A 187 -6.49 -5.03 -13.52
CA ALA A 187 -7.44 -4.68 -12.45
C ALA A 187 -6.90 -3.56 -11.54
N GLN A 188 -5.62 -3.64 -11.14
CA GLN A 188 -4.94 -2.58 -10.38
C GLN A 188 -4.90 -1.26 -11.16
N LEU A 189 -4.55 -1.30 -12.46
CA LEU A 189 -4.53 -0.11 -13.33
C LEU A 189 -5.91 0.52 -13.45
N ALA A 190 -6.97 -0.29 -13.61
CA ALA A 190 -8.34 0.18 -13.67
C ALA A 190 -8.77 0.85 -12.35
N ALA A 191 -8.38 0.28 -11.21
CA ALA A 191 -8.65 0.86 -9.90
C ALA A 191 -7.97 2.24 -9.73
N CYS A 192 -6.70 2.36 -10.11
CA CYS A 192 -5.99 3.64 -10.07
C CYS A 192 -6.64 4.71 -10.98
N ASN A 193 -7.10 4.32 -12.17
CA ASN A 193 -7.78 5.23 -13.10
C ASN A 193 -9.15 5.69 -12.57
N ILE A 194 -9.87 4.83 -11.86
CA ILE A 194 -11.14 5.21 -11.20
C ILE A 194 -10.87 6.24 -10.09
N ALA A 195 -9.85 6.01 -9.27
CA ALA A 195 -9.50 6.95 -8.21
C ALA A 195 -9.13 8.33 -8.75
N GLU A 196 -8.29 8.39 -9.80
CA GLU A 196 -7.96 9.65 -10.45
C GLU A 196 -9.19 10.40 -10.94
N ARG A 197 -10.06 9.72 -11.71
CA ARG A 197 -11.27 10.32 -12.25
C ARG A 197 -12.18 10.88 -11.15
N GLN A 198 -12.49 10.07 -10.14
CA GLN A 198 -13.41 10.48 -9.06
C GLN A 198 -12.81 11.59 -8.20
N PHE A 199 -11.50 11.57 -7.96
CA PHE A 199 -10.86 12.65 -7.22
C PHE A 199 -10.84 13.96 -8.01
N LEU A 200 -10.60 13.92 -9.31
CA LEU A 200 -10.69 15.11 -10.17
C LEU A 200 -12.11 15.67 -10.24
N GLU A 201 -13.15 14.82 -10.23
CA GLU A 201 -14.55 15.26 -10.11
C GLU A 201 -14.78 16.05 -8.80
N LEU A 202 -14.22 15.60 -7.67
CA LEU A 202 -14.26 16.35 -6.40
C LEU A 202 -13.47 17.67 -6.47
N VAL A 203 -12.34 17.66 -7.16
CA VAL A 203 -11.54 18.88 -7.37
C VAL A 203 -12.30 19.89 -8.24
N ASP A 204 -13.01 19.45 -9.26
CA ASP A 204 -13.83 20.30 -10.12
C ASP A 204 -15.04 20.90 -9.36
N GLU A 205 -15.65 20.12 -8.45
CA GLU A 205 -16.79 20.54 -7.66
C GLU A 205 -16.41 21.51 -6.53
N HIS A 206 -15.32 21.23 -5.82
CA HIS A 206 -14.98 21.93 -4.58
C HIS A 206 -13.78 22.89 -4.72
N GLY A 207 -12.99 22.74 -5.77
CA GLY A 207 -11.76 23.49 -6.02
C GLY A 207 -10.52 22.82 -5.41
N VAL A 208 -9.39 22.90 -6.14
CA VAL A 208 -8.13 22.24 -5.77
C VAL A 208 -7.61 22.68 -4.38
N ASN A 209 -7.74 23.95 -4.04
CA ASN A 209 -7.27 24.49 -2.75
C ASN A 209 -8.04 23.90 -1.55
N ILE A 210 -9.35 23.68 -1.73
CA ILE A 210 -10.20 23.07 -0.69
C ILE A 210 -9.81 21.59 -0.54
N MET A 211 -9.67 20.86 -1.65
CA MET A 211 -9.32 19.45 -1.61
C MET A 211 -7.92 19.24 -1.05
N SER A 212 -6.92 20.00 -1.45
CA SER A 212 -5.56 19.91 -0.91
C SER A 212 -5.51 20.16 0.59
N LYS A 213 -6.22 21.22 1.05
CA LYS A 213 -6.35 21.50 2.48
C LYS A 213 -7.05 20.35 3.22
N PHE A 214 -8.12 19.82 2.63
CA PHE A 214 -8.89 18.73 3.22
C PHE A 214 -8.01 17.48 3.44
N LEU A 215 -7.21 17.06 2.47
CA LEU A 215 -6.35 15.88 2.60
C LEU A 215 -5.40 16.01 3.81
N LEU A 216 -4.76 17.17 3.99
CA LEU A 216 -3.88 17.44 5.14
C LEU A 216 -4.65 17.43 6.46
N ASP A 217 -5.78 18.16 6.53
CA ASP A 217 -6.59 18.27 7.75
C ASP A 217 -7.23 16.92 8.13
N PHE A 218 -7.46 16.03 7.15
CA PHE A 218 -8.00 14.69 7.41
C PHE A 218 -6.95 13.77 8.06
N VAL A 219 -5.69 13.86 7.68
CA VAL A 219 -4.59 13.15 8.35
C VAL A 219 -4.45 13.65 9.80
N ASP A 220 -4.46 14.98 10.01
CA ASP A 220 -4.44 15.58 11.35
C ASP A 220 -5.66 15.17 12.19
N TYR A 221 -6.83 15.03 11.57
CA TYR A 221 -8.04 14.55 12.24
C TYR A 221 -7.86 13.10 12.71
N ALA A 222 -7.33 12.22 11.87
CA ALA A 222 -7.07 10.82 12.22
C ALA A 222 -6.07 10.70 13.38
N GLU A 223 -5.02 11.53 13.39
CA GLU A 223 -4.07 11.60 14.51
C GLU A 223 -4.77 12.01 15.83
N ARG A 224 -5.61 13.06 15.80
CA ARG A 224 -6.34 13.51 16.99
C ARG A 224 -7.29 12.45 17.53
N VAL A 225 -8.03 11.76 16.66
CA VAL A 225 -8.95 10.68 17.05
C VAL A 225 -8.18 9.51 17.68
N THR A 226 -7.05 9.12 17.07
CA THR A 226 -6.19 8.04 17.60
C THR A 226 -5.61 8.42 18.97
N LYS A 227 -5.11 9.64 19.13
CA LYS A 227 -4.61 10.13 20.42
C LYS A 227 -5.71 10.17 21.48
N ALA A 228 -6.92 10.61 21.13
CA ALA A 228 -8.05 10.60 22.05
C ALA A 228 -8.41 9.18 22.50
N ALA A 229 -8.43 8.21 21.60
CA ALA A 229 -8.66 6.81 21.94
C ALA A 229 -7.54 6.23 22.84
N LEU A 230 -6.29 6.59 22.59
CA LEU A 230 -5.17 6.19 23.44
C LEU A 230 -5.30 6.75 24.87
N LEU A 231 -5.81 7.97 25.05
CA LEU A 231 -6.01 8.57 26.36
C LEU A 231 -7.09 7.86 27.21
N GLU A 232 -8.01 7.12 26.57
CA GLU A 232 -9.02 6.32 27.28
C GLU A 232 -8.44 5.02 27.85
N LEU A 233 -7.29 4.56 27.35
CA LEU A 233 -6.60 3.37 27.84
C LEU A 233 -5.76 3.72 29.08
N PRO A 234 -5.61 2.81 30.07
CA PRO A 234 -4.74 3.03 31.22
C PRO A 234 -3.28 3.13 30.79
N ASP A 235 -2.50 3.97 31.48
CA ASP A 235 -1.05 3.95 31.36
C ASP A 235 -0.49 2.66 31.95
N GLY A 236 0.54 2.08 31.32
CA GLY A 236 1.13 0.85 31.78
C GLY A 236 2.11 0.21 30.79
N GLU A 237 2.61 -0.92 31.21
CA GLU A 237 3.46 -1.78 30.40
C GLU A 237 2.84 -3.17 30.32
N TRP A 238 2.84 -3.73 29.11
CA TRP A 238 2.37 -5.08 28.81
C TRP A 238 3.37 -5.76 27.92
N SER A 239 3.53 -7.08 28.09
CA SER A 239 4.35 -7.89 27.18
C SER A 239 3.57 -9.11 26.74
N PHE A 240 3.89 -9.56 25.55
CA PHE A 240 3.34 -10.79 24.98
C PHE A 240 4.45 -11.53 24.25
N GLU A 241 4.42 -12.84 24.29
CA GLU A 241 5.28 -13.70 23.49
C GLU A 241 4.49 -14.80 22.82
N ASP A 242 4.97 -15.17 21.66
CA ASP A 242 4.46 -16.27 20.85
C ASP A 242 5.62 -16.93 20.12
N TRP A 243 5.36 -18.06 19.47
CA TRP A 243 6.38 -18.85 18.81
C TRP A 243 5.90 -19.30 17.43
N ILE A 244 6.79 -19.21 16.45
CA ILE A 244 6.65 -19.88 15.16
C ILE A 244 7.39 -21.21 15.28
N ASP A 245 6.84 -22.29 14.71
CA ASP A 245 7.37 -23.65 14.90
C ASP A 245 8.82 -23.79 14.42
N ASP A 246 9.14 -23.23 13.25
CA ASP A 246 10.49 -23.18 12.67
C ASP A 246 10.54 -22.21 11.47
N ASP A 247 11.70 -22.07 10.82
CA ASP A 247 11.92 -21.22 9.64
C ASP A 247 11.80 -21.98 8.31
N GLY A 248 11.34 -23.23 8.31
CA GLY A 248 11.28 -24.08 7.13
C GLY A 248 12.63 -24.67 6.69
N VAL A 249 13.76 -24.27 7.30
CA VAL A 249 15.13 -24.74 7.04
C VAL A 249 15.66 -25.48 8.25
N ASP A 250 15.68 -24.86 9.43
CA ASP A 250 16.11 -25.46 10.68
C ASP A 250 14.87 -26.01 11.44
N ILE A 251 14.34 -27.15 10.94
CA ILE A 251 13.09 -27.75 11.42
C ILE A 251 13.15 -28.11 12.91
N GLY A 252 12.07 -27.77 13.64
CA GLY A 252 11.93 -28.06 15.08
C GLY A 252 12.73 -27.13 15.98
N HIS A 253 13.20 -25.99 15.45
CA HIS A 253 13.82 -24.91 16.24
C HIS A 253 12.86 -23.73 16.31
N PRO A 254 12.05 -23.61 17.38
CA PRO A 254 11.06 -22.56 17.50
C PRO A 254 11.66 -21.15 17.49
N ILE A 255 11.00 -20.23 16.77
CA ILE A 255 11.37 -18.83 16.64
C ILE A 255 10.50 -18.02 17.59
N ARG A 256 11.12 -17.39 18.58
CA ARG A 256 10.42 -16.54 19.55
C ARG A 256 10.05 -15.20 18.94
N LEU A 257 8.79 -14.83 19.06
CA LEU A 257 8.27 -13.47 18.81
C LEU A 257 7.94 -12.84 20.17
N PHE A 258 8.54 -11.71 20.46
CA PHE A 258 8.32 -11.00 21.71
C PHE A 258 8.04 -9.52 21.45
N VAL A 259 7.05 -8.97 22.13
CA VAL A 259 6.75 -7.54 22.10
C VAL A 259 6.48 -7.02 23.50
N LYS A 260 7.00 -5.85 23.79
CA LYS A 260 6.67 -5.06 24.99
C LYS A 260 6.03 -3.75 24.57
N PHE A 261 4.82 -3.50 25.05
CA PHE A 261 4.14 -2.22 24.89
C PHE A 261 4.36 -1.34 26.12
N ASN A 262 4.72 -0.09 25.88
CA ASN A 262 4.73 0.96 26.90
C ASN A 262 3.77 2.06 26.45
N LYS A 263 2.68 2.26 27.18
CA LYS A 263 1.66 3.27 26.92
C LYS A 263 1.74 4.35 27.99
N LYS A 264 1.89 5.62 27.54
CA LYS A 264 1.91 6.77 28.43
C LYS A 264 1.22 7.97 27.77
N GLY A 265 0.15 8.45 28.40
CA GLY A 265 -0.67 9.54 27.87
C GLY A 265 -1.26 9.17 26.51
N ASP A 266 -1.00 9.96 25.48
CA ASP A 266 -1.43 9.77 24.08
C ASP A 266 -0.44 8.99 23.21
N ARG A 267 0.55 8.31 23.83
CA ARG A 267 1.62 7.60 23.12
C ARG A 267 1.64 6.13 23.47
N LEU A 268 1.86 5.30 22.46
CA LEU A 268 2.10 3.87 22.58
C LEU A 268 3.44 3.55 21.88
N PHE A 269 4.32 2.91 22.60
CA PHE A 269 5.61 2.43 22.09
C PHE A 269 5.62 0.91 22.09
N ALA A 270 5.99 0.30 20.97
CA ALA A 270 6.17 -1.14 20.83
C ALA A 270 7.67 -1.45 20.70
N ASP A 271 8.19 -2.26 21.63
CA ASP A 271 9.58 -2.70 21.65
C ASP A 271 9.62 -4.21 21.38
N TRP A 272 10.28 -4.60 20.31
CA TRP A 272 10.45 -5.98 19.87
C TRP A 272 11.76 -6.61 20.36
N THR A 273 12.53 -5.91 21.19
CA THR A 273 13.76 -6.45 21.78
C THR A 273 13.47 -7.72 22.59
N GLY A 274 14.15 -8.80 22.24
CA GLY A 274 13.92 -10.14 22.81
C GLY A 274 13.22 -11.10 21.85
N THR A 275 12.75 -10.64 20.69
CA THR A 275 12.44 -11.50 19.54
C THR A 275 13.72 -12.19 19.06
N SER A 276 13.63 -13.41 18.53
CA SER A 276 14.75 -14.15 17.95
C SER A 276 15.49 -13.33 16.90
N GLU A 277 16.76 -13.62 16.71
CA GLU A 277 17.55 -13.04 15.62
C GLU A 277 17.04 -13.50 14.26
N GLN A 278 17.53 -12.84 13.18
CA GLN A 278 17.24 -13.22 11.80
C GLN A 278 17.54 -14.70 11.58
N VAL A 279 16.57 -15.44 11.06
CA VAL A 279 16.68 -16.87 10.73
C VAL A 279 17.16 -17.07 9.28
N LYS A 280 17.34 -18.32 8.86
CA LYS A 280 17.86 -18.65 7.53
C LYS A 280 16.77 -18.71 6.46
N GLY A 281 15.57 -19.17 6.83
CA GLY A 281 14.41 -19.33 5.96
C GLY A 281 13.37 -18.21 6.07
#